data_19d00ccccfd455c911813a0a5ccdbdba
#
_entry.id   19d00ccccfd455c911813a0a5ccdbdba
#
_cell.length_a   1.000
_cell.length_b   1.000
_cell.length_c   1.000
_cell.angle_alpha   90.00
_cell.angle_beta   90.00
_cell.angle_gamma   90.00
#
_symmetry.space_group_name_H-M   'P 1'
#
loop_
_entity.id
_entity.type
_entity.pdbx_description
1 polymer ?
#
loop_
_entity_poly.entity_id
_entity_poly.type
_entity_poly.pdbx_seq_one_letter_code
_entity_poly.pdbx_strand_id
1 'polypeptide(L)'
;WEMCKRHVYWPGLPNHPGHELAARQQKNFESLLSFELAGGRASVEAFMTGLKGFILAESLGGVESLVCHPATMTHAAMSQEARDAAGVTDAMIRMSPGIDPVNDLAICLSEALDRATTV
;
A
#
# COMPACT_ATOMS: atom_id res chain seq x y z
N TRP A 1 5.62 13.82 1.89
CA TRP A 1 5.17 12.51 1.38
C TRP A 1 6.03 12.04 0.21
N GLU A 2 6.39 12.90 -0.72
CA GLU A 2 7.25 12.53 -1.86
C GLU A 2 8.58 11.93 -1.42
N MET A 3 9.12 12.37 -0.30
CA MET A 3 10.42 11.91 0.19
C MET A 3 10.39 10.53 0.86
N CYS A 4 9.23 10.03 1.28
CA CYS A 4 9.13 8.74 1.96
C CYS A 4 8.64 7.61 1.09
N LYS A 5 8.07 7.89 -0.08
CA LYS A 5 7.61 6.86 -1.02
C LYS A 5 8.60 6.71 -2.18
N ARG A 6 8.76 5.48 -2.64
CA ARG A 6 9.58 5.17 -3.81
C ARG A 6 8.73 4.99 -5.06
N HIS A 7 7.69 4.17 -4.95
CA HIS A 7 6.75 3.90 -6.03
C HIS A 7 5.33 3.82 -5.48
N VAL A 8 4.36 4.20 -6.31
CA VAL A 8 2.93 3.98 -6.06
C VAL A 8 2.35 3.22 -7.24
N TYR A 9 1.67 2.13 -6.95
CA TYR A 9 1.04 1.25 -7.95
C TYR A 9 -0.48 1.40 -7.85
N TRP A 10 -1.04 2.19 -8.76
CA TRP A 10 -2.47 2.39 -8.86
C TRP A 10 -2.84 2.73 -10.32
N PRO A 11 -3.82 2.02 -10.93
CA PRO A 11 -4.15 2.23 -12.35
C PRO A 11 -4.68 3.62 -12.67
N GLY A 12 -5.16 4.38 -11.69
CA GLY A 12 -5.59 5.77 -11.86
C GLY A 12 -4.45 6.76 -12.12
N LEU A 13 -3.20 6.37 -11.90
CA LEU A 13 -2.05 7.20 -12.20
C LEU A 13 -1.74 7.11 -13.71
N PRO A 14 -1.55 8.26 -14.41
CA PRO A 14 -1.30 8.27 -15.85
C PRO A 14 -0.05 7.47 -16.29
N ASN A 15 0.94 7.35 -15.42
CA ASN A 15 2.17 6.59 -15.69
C ASN A 15 2.06 5.10 -15.38
N HIS A 16 0.91 4.62 -14.88
CA HIS A 16 0.69 3.20 -14.66
C HIS A 16 0.54 2.49 -16.02
N PRO A 17 1.22 1.34 -16.25
CA PRO A 17 1.16 0.63 -17.53
C PRO A 17 -0.25 0.26 -17.99
N GLY A 18 -1.16 -0.02 -17.05
CA GLY A 18 -2.55 -0.38 -17.32
C GLY A 18 -3.54 0.79 -17.29
N HIS A 19 -3.07 2.04 -17.20
CA HIS A 19 -3.95 3.20 -17.03
C HIS A 19 -4.98 3.34 -18.15
N GLU A 20 -4.56 3.31 -19.40
CA GLU A 20 -5.46 3.47 -20.54
C GLU A 20 -6.47 2.32 -20.64
N LEU A 21 -6.02 1.09 -20.40
CA LEU A 21 -6.88 -0.08 -20.42
C LEU A 21 -7.94 0.01 -19.31
N ALA A 22 -7.52 0.35 -18.10
CA ALA A 22 -8.44 0.54 -16.97
C ALA A 22 -9.45 1.66 -17.24
N ALA A 23 -9.01 2.78 -17.80
CA ALA A 23 -9.89 3.90 -18.16
C ALA A 23 -10.96 3.51 -19.17
N ARG A 24 -10.66 2.58 -20.09
CA ARG A 24 -11.63 2.10 -21.08
C ARG A 24 -12.58 1.03 -20.54
N GLN A 25 -12.10 0.16 -19.66
CA GLN A 25 -12.86 -1.00 -19.19
C GLN A 25 -13.56 -0.79 -17.86
N GLN A 26 -13.07 0.11 -17.03
CA GLN A 26 -13.60 0.37 -15.69
C GLN A 26 -14.35 1.68 -15.66
N LYS A 27 -15.43 1.72 -14.89
CA LYS A 27 -16.19 2.95 -14.67
C LYS A 27 -15.39 3.95 -13.83
N ASN A 28 -14.70 3.46 -12.81
CA ASN A 28 -13.75 4.19 -11.98
C ASN A 28 -12.52 3.31 -11.77
N PHE A 29 -11.40 3.91 -11.41
CA PHE A 29 -10.24 3.13 -11.00
C PHE A 29 -10.51 2.52 -9.63
N GLU A 30 -9.99 1.32 -9.41
CA GLU A 30 -10.20 0.59 -8.17
C GLU A 30 -9.67 1.31 -6.93
N SER A 31 -10.14 0.88 -5.76
CA SER A 31 -9.70 1.43 -4.47
C SER A 31 -8.42 0.79 -3.93
N LEU A 32 -8.04 -0.37 -4.45
CA LEU A 32 -6.84 -1.08 -4.01
C LEU A 32 -5.58 -0.42 -4.58
N LEU A 33 -4.61 -0.15 -3.71
CA LEU A 33 -3.32 0.40 -4.13
C LEU A 33 -2.17 -0.23 -3.35
N SER A 34 -0.99 -0.20 -3.95
CA SER A 34 0.26 -0.59 -3.31
C SER A 34 1.28 0.52 -3.46
N PHE A 35 2.20 0.62 -2.51
CA PHE A 35 3.31 1.56 -2.59
C PHE A 35 4.53 1.02 -1.87
N GLU A 36 5.69 1.57 -2.20
CA GLU A 36 6.95 1.24 -1.56
C GLU A 36 7.49 2.43 -0.81
N LEU A 37 7.99 2.19 0.39
CA LEU A 37 8.67 3.21 1.20
C LEU A 37 10.17 3.22 0.91
N ALA A 38 10.73 4.41 0.79
CA ALA A 38 12.14 4.59 0.44
C ALA A 38 13.11 4.04 1.50
N GLY A 39 12.72 4.05 2.77
CA GLY A 39 13.53 3.54 3.89
C GLY A 39 13.48 2.03 4.08
N GLY A 40 12.84 1.30 3.18
CA GLY A 40 12.79 -0.16 3.24
C GLY A 40 12.00 -0.70 4.42
N ARG A 41 12.41 -1.86 4.95
CA ARG A 41 11.68 -2.55 5.99
C ARG A 41 11.53 -1.76 7.29
N ALA A 42 12.55 -1.03 7.71
CA ALA A 42 12.48 -0.20 8.91
C ALA A 42 11.38 0.87 8.82
N SER A 43 11.23 1.50 7.65
CA SER A 43 10.15 2.44 7.40
C SER A 43 8.78 1.77 7.41
N VAL A 44 8.67 0.54 6.88
CA VAL A 44 7.43 -0.24 6.94
C VAL A 44 7.03 -0.53 8.39
N GLU A 45 7.97 -0.96 9.21
CA GLU A 45 7.71 -1.23 10.63
C GLU A 45 7.24 0.04 11.37
N ALA A 46 7.90 1.16 11.13
CA ALA A 46 7.49 2.45 11.70
C ALA A 46 6.11 2.91 11.20
N PHE A 47 5.83 2.71 9.92
CA PHE A 47 4.53 2.99 9.33
C PHE A 47 3.42 2.18 10.00
N MET A 48 3.64 0.87 10.17
CA MET A 48 2.64 -0.06 10.72
C MET A 48 2.44 0.12 12.23
N THR A 49 3.46 0.53 12.96
CA THR A 49 3.39 0.70 14.41
C THR A 49 2.45 1.85 14.78
N GLY A 50 1.39 1.53 15.50
CA GLY A 50 0.41 2.53 15.92
C GLY A 50 -0.51 3.04 14.82
N LEU A 51 -0.54 2.40 13.66
CA LEU A 51 -1.45 2.74 12.57
C LEU A 51 -2.89 2.61 13.03
N LYS A 52 -3.66 3.68 12.87
CA LYS A 52 -5.08 3.75 13.19
C LYS A 52 -5.90 3.86 11.90
N GLY A 53 -7.17 3.49 11.97
CA GLY A 53 -8.07 3.58 10.82
C GLY A 53 -7.93 2.46 9.79
N PHE A 54 -6.83 1.72 9.81
CA PHE A 54 -6.61 0.55 8.97
C PHE A 54 -6.34 -0.68 9.84
N ILE A 55 -6.96 -1.80 9.47
CA ILE A 55 -6.77 -3.09 10.13
C ILE A 55 -5.70 -3.88 9.38
N LEU A 56 -4.72 -4.41 10.11
CA LEU A 56 -3.70 -5.29 9.53
C LEU A 56 -4.33 -6.65 9.21
N ALA A 57 -4.48 -6.93 7.92
CA ALA A 57 -5.12 -8.16 7.46
C ALA A 57 -4.70 -8.51 6.03
N GLU A 58 -4.78 -9.80 5.70
CA GLU A 58 -4.47 -10.32 4.36
C GLU A 58 -5.62 -10.17 3.36
N SER A 59 -6.80 -9.75 3.82
CA SER A 59 -8.00 -9.57 3.00
C SER A 59 -7.98 -8.24 2.23
N LEU A 60 -8.91 -8.08 1.33
CA LEU A 60 -9.08 -6.86 0.51
C LEU A 60 -10.52 -6.73 0.02
N GLY A 61 -10.87 -5.52 -0.44
CA GLY A 61 -12.13 -5.27 -1.15
C GLY A 61 -13.37 -5.22 -0.27
N GLY A 62 -13.22 -5.26 1.06
CA GLY A 62 -14.34 -5.19 2.00
C GLY A 62 -14.71 -3.76 2.39
N VAL A 63 -15.67 -3.63 3.30
CA VAL A 63 -16.11 -2.33 3.83
C VAL A 63 -15.10 -1.74 4.83
N GLU A 64 -14.27 -2.57 5.41
CA GLU A 64 -13.21 -2.20 6.34
C GLU A 64 -11.98 -1.72 5.59
N SER A 65 -11.32 -0.70 6.12
CA SER A 65 -10.02 -0.25 5.59
C SER A 65 -8.92 -1.18 6.09
N LEU A 66 -8.24 -1.85 5.17
CA LEU A 66 -7.25 -2.87 5.45
C LEU A 66 -5.88 -2.46 4.94
N VAL A 67 -4.84 -2.92 5.64
CA VAL A 67 -3.44 -2.76 5.25
C VAL A 67 -2.72 -4.10 5.40
N CYS A 68 -1.80 -4.36 4.50
CA CYS A 68 -1.03 -5.61 4.46
C CYS A 68 0.42 -5.32 4.11
N HIS A 69 1.34 -6.07 4.72
CA HIS A 69 2.73 -6.16 4.29
C HIS A 69 2.91 -7.47 3.52
N PRO A 70 2.87 -7.46 2.18
CA PRO A 70 2.81 -8.69 1.39
C PRO A 70 3.98 -9.64 1.65
N ALA A 71 5.18 -9.12 1.81
CA ALA A 71 6.38 -9.96 1.99
C ALA A 71 6.31 -10.86 3.23
N THR A 72 5.69 -10.40 4.31
CA THR A 72 5.57 -11.17 5.57
C THR A 72 4.19 -11.78 5.79
N MET A 73 3.23 -11.49 4.95
CA MET A 73 1.83 -11.94 5.08
C MET A 73 1.40 -12.77 3.88
N THR A 74 0.85 -12.18 2.84
CA THR A 74 0.28 -12.91 1.69
C THR A 74 1.32 -13.71 0.91
N HIS A 75 2.58 -13.27 0.88
CA HIS A 75 3.67 -13.87 0.13
C HIS A 75 4.77 -14.44 1.05
N ALA A 76 4.47 -14.64 2.34
CA ALA A 76 5.43 -15.12 3.32
C ALA A 76 6.00 -16.52 3.02
N ALA A 77 5.20 -17.39 2.39
CA ALA A 77 5.62 -18.73 2.02
C ALA A 77 6.57 -18.79 0.81
N MET A 78 6.67 -17.70 0.05
CA MET A 78 7.57 -17.61 -1.09
C MET A 78 9.02 -17.35 -0.64
N SER A 79 9.99 -17.85 -1.40
CA SER A 79 11.38 -17.48 -1.21
C SER A 79 11.62 -16.00 -1.52
N GLN A 80 12.70 -15.44 -1.00
CA GLN A 80 13.09 -14.05 -1.30
C GLN A 80 13.23 -13.84 -2.81
N GLU A 81 13.88 -14.78 -3.50
CA GLU A 81 14.06 -14.73 -4.96
C GLU A 81 12.73 -14.71 -5.70
N ALA A 82 11.79 -15.55 -5.28
CA ALA A 82 10.46 -15.60 -5.89
C ALA A 82 9.67 -14.31 -5.64
N ARG A 83 9.76 -13.74 -4.44
CA ARG A 83 9.15 -12.43 -4.14
C ARG A 83 9.73 -11.32 -4.99
N ASP A 84 11.04 -11.26 -5.11
CA ASP A 84 11.74 -10.27 -5.92
C ASP A 84 11.33 -10.36 -7.40
N ALA A 85 11.25 -11.58 -7.93
CA ALA A 85 10.78 -11.84 -9.30
C ALA A 85 9.32 -11.41 -9.51
N ALA A 86 8.48 -11.53 -8.48
CA ALA A 86 7.09 -11.10 -8.50
C ALA A 86 6.91 -9.58 -8.24
N GLY A 87 7.98 -8.86 -7.95
CA GLY A 87 7.93 -7.44 -7.61
C GLY A 87 7.46 -7.14 -6.19
N VAL A 88 7.45 -8.13 -5.31
CA VAL A 88 7.04 -7.98 -3.90
C VAL A 88 8.28 -7.76 -3.06
N THR A 89 8.58 -6.50 -2.75
CA THR A 89 9.74 -6.11 -1.94
C THR A 89 9.39 -6.03 -0.46
N ASP A 90 10.41 -6.01 0.41
CA ASP A 90 10.22 -5.80 1.85
C ASP A 90 9.74 -4.37 2.19
N ALA A 91 9.84 -3.44 1.24
CA ALA A 91 9.38 -2.06 1.38
C ALA A 91 7.92 -1.85 0.95
N MET A 92 7.27 -2.86 0.41
CA MET A 92 5.93 -2.75 -0.18
C MET A 92 4.84 -2.85 0.88
N ILE A 93 3.86 -1.97 0.77
CA ILE A 93 2.62 -1.97 1.55
C ILE A 93 1.45 -1.99 0.57
N ARG A 94 0.44 -2.81 0.85
CA ARG A 94 -0.83 -2.82 0.12
C ARG A 94 -1.93 -2.27 1.01
N MET A 95 -2.72 -1.35 0.48
CA MET A 95 -3.88 -0.78 1.16
C MET A 95 -5.15 -1.07 0.39
N SER A 96 -6.18 -1.47 1.13
CA SER A 96 -7.55 -1.66 0.64
C SER A 96 -8.47 -0.72 1.42
N PRO A 97 -8.59 0.56 1.03
CA PRO A 97 -9.51 1.49 1.68
C PRO A 97 -10.94 1.01 1.62
N GLY A 98 -11.64 1.11 2.74
CA GLY A 98 -13.05 0.77 2.86
C GLY A 98 -13.95 1.98 2.73
N ILE A 99 -15.04 1.96 3.51
CA ILE A 99 -16.06 3.03 3.48
C ILE A 99 -15.89 4.06 4.60
N ASP A 100 -14.78 4.04 5.31
CA ASP A 100 -14.48 5.06 6.31
C ASP A 100 -14.39 6.44 5.66
N PRO A 101 -14.66 7.52 6.42
CA PRO A 101 -14.53 8.87 5.89
C PRO A 101 -13.12 9.13 5.34
N VAL A 102 -13.04 9.66 4.13
CA VAL A 102 -11.75 9.86 3.43
C VAL A 102 -10.80 10.76 4.22
N ASN A 103 -11.31 11.78 4.89
CA ASN A 103 -10.48 12.69 5.69
C ASN A 103 -9.84 11.96 6.88
N ASP A 104 -10.55 11.05 7.52
CA ASP A 104 -10.02 10.26 8.63
C ASP A 104 -8.91 9.31 8.15
N LEU A 105 -9.12 8.65 7.03
CA LEU A 105 -8.10 7.78 6.42
C LEU A 105 -6.87 8.59 5.99
N ALA A 106 -7.07 9.78 5.42
CA ALA A 106 -5.98 10.65 4.99
C ALA A 106 -5.13 11.12 6.18
N ILE A 107 -5.75 11.45 7.30
CA ILE A 107 -5.03 11.84 8.54
C ILE A 107 -4.23 10.65 9.07
N CYS A 108 -4.84 9.48 9.18
CA CYS A 108 -4.16 8.27 9.65
C CYS A 108 -2.96 7.91 8.77
N LEU A 109 -3.13 8.00 7.45
CA LEU A 109 -2.07 7.75 6.47
C LEU A 109 -0.94 8.78 6.60
N SER A 110 -1.28 10.07 6.75
CA SER A 110 -0.31 11.13 6.92
C SER A 110 0.58 10.92 8.15
N GLU A 111 -0.03 10.62 9.28
CA GLU A 111 0.69 10.33 10.52
C GLU A 111 1.61 9.11 10.39
N ALA A 112 1.14 8.06 9.71
CA ALA A 112 1.93 6.85 9.48
C ALA A 112 3.13 7.12 8.56
N LEU A 113 2.95 7.93 7.52
CA LEU A 113 4.04 8.33 6.62
C LEU A 113 5.05 9.23 7.34
N ASP A 114 4.60 10.12 8.21
CA ASP A 114 5.50 10.95 9.02
C ASP A 114 6.37 10.08 9.94
N ARG A 115 5.80 9.05 10.58
CA ARG A 115 6.59 8.09 11.35
C ARG A 115 7.62 7.35 10.49
N ALA A 116 7.23 6.97 9.28
CA ALA A 116 8.12 6.25 8.36
C ALA A 116 9.32 7.10 7.92
N THR A 117 9.20 8.42 7.87
CA THR A 117 10.29 9.32 7.46
C THR A 117 11.32 9.56 8.55
N THR A 118 11.02 9.25 9.81
CA THR A 118 11.94 9.46 10.94
C THR A 118 12.90 8.31 11.18
N VAL A 119 12.86 7.28 10.37
CA VAL A 119 13.64 6.05 10.52
C VAL A 119 14.84 6.03 9.57
#